data_ad22eca8a251ad23e1ff5011c6ed9c06
#
_entry.id   ad22eca8a251ad23e1ff5011c6ed9c06
#
_cell.length_a   1.000
_cell.length_b   1.000
_cell.length_c   1.000
_cell.angle_alpha   90.00
_cell.angle_beta   90.00
_cell.angle_gamma   90.00
#
_symmetry.space_group_name_H-M   'P 1'
#
loop_
_entity.id
_entity.type
_entity.pdbx_description
1 polymer ?
#
loop_
_entity_poly.entity_id
_entity_poly.type
_entity_poly.pdbx_seq_one_letter_code
_entity_poly.pdbx_strand_id
1 'polypeptide(L)'
;MSAENQILKARTKLLIEQPFFGTLALRLKVVEKPEIDTAATDGKHLFYNADFINKLTIHETVGLVAHEVMHCVLQHMTRRQDRHPTIWNVAGDYKINGELLSTGFILPEGGLVDTEGEFDNDTTDAVYVKLLKNVETIEMPVWGLVQDAGGNSLEAVSGAQLESDWQVAINQAAELAKAQGKLPGNIETLIGDVLQPLVDWRQVLWPFFTNTSRDEYTWRKPNRAYISEDEYLPSMYNESCGTIAICVDTSGSVSDAELHQFWSEIVAVAKETQPSKIICVGCDTQVNDIFEWGEAENFWEEPPTFTGRGGTAFSPAFKAIEEIDDDIEACVYLTDLGSDDFGDEPQYPVLWVSTDKTLQAPWGETIYMELTS
;
A
#
# COMPACT_ATOMS: atom_id res chain seq x y z
N MET A 1 38.28 15.22 11.34
CA MET A 1 37.17 14.75 12.20
C MET A 1 36.87 13.33 11.73
N SER A 2 36.52 12.37 12.59
CA SER A 2 36.13 11.06 12.04
C SER A 2 34.79 11.17 11.33
N ALA A 3 34.56 10.33 10.31
CA ALA A 3 33.29 10.26 9.55
C ALA A 3 32.09 10.01 10.47
N GLU A 4 32.22 9.12 11.44
CA GLU A 4 31.20 8.88 12.47
C GLU A 4 30.84 10.14 13.24
N ASN A 5 31.85 10.90 13.73
CA ASN A 5 31.61 12.17 14.44
C ASN A 5 30.93 13.21 13.55
N GLN A 6 31.18 13.19 12.24
CA GLN A 6 30.53 14.09 11.29
C GLN A 6 29.04 13.73 11.15
N ILE A 7 28.71 12.44 11.03
CA ILE A 7 27.31 11.96 11.01
C ILE A 7 26.61 12.30 12.34
N LEU A 8 27.23 12.07 13.49
CA LEU A 8 26.66 12.42 14.79
C LEU A 8 26.36 13.91 14.92
N LYS A 9 27.25 14.78 14.42
CA LYS A 9 26.99 16.22 14.35
C LYS A 9 25.85 16.57 13.40
N ALA A 10 25.79 15.92 12.23
CA ALA A 10 24.69 16.11 11.27
C ALA A 10 23.35 15.76 11.91
N ARG A 11 23.25 14.64 12.60
CA ARG A 11 22.04 14.21 13.33
C ARG A 11 21.65 15.21 14.43
N THR A 12 22.65 15.71 15.19
CA THR A 12 22.40 16.73 16.21
C THR A 12 21.90 18.05 15.61
N LYS A 13 22.47 18.44 14.47
CA LYS A 13 22.02 19.63 13.74
C LYS A 13 20.60 19.47 13.22
N LEU A 14 20.28 18.31 12.63
CA LEU A 14 18.91 17.96 12.23
C LEU A 14 17.92 18.04 13.39
N LEU A 15 18.29 17.52 14.56
CA LEU A 15 17.40 17.53 15.73
C LEU A 15 17.03 18.95 16.17
N ILE A 16 17.98 19.90 16.04
CA ILE A 16 17.78 21.29 16.44
C ILE A 16 17.04 22.11 15.36
N GLU A 17 17.46 21.97 14.11
CA GLU A 17 17.00 22.80 13.00
C GLU A 17 15.77 22.22 12.30
N GLN A 18 15.72 20.90 12.14
CA GLN A 18 14.69 20.13 11.42
C GLN A 18 14.23 18.94 12.29
N PRO A 19 13.44 19.18 13.36
CA PRO A 19 13.14 18.18 14.40
C PRO A 19 12.50 16.90 13.84
N PHE A 20 11.71 16.98 12.78
CA PHE A 20 11.12 15.83 12.10
C PHE A 20 12.22 14.86 11.65
N PHE A 21 13.14 15.32 10.81
CA PHE A 21 14.24 14.49 10.31
C PHE A 21 15.19 14.06 11.42
N GLY A 22 15.48 14.95 12.37
CA GLY A 22 16.40 14.66 13.47
C GLY A 22 15.89 13.55 14.39
N THR A 23 14.59 13.56 14.72
CA THR A 23 13.97 12.54 15.56
C THR A 23 14.02 11.18 14.87
N LEU A 24 13.69 11.13 13.58
CA LEU A 24 13.73 9.90 12.79
C LEU A 24 15.17 9.41 12.56
N ALA A 25 16.12 10.31 12.28
CA ALA A 25 17.53 9.96 12.13
C ALA A 25 18.11 9.27 13.38
N LEU A 26 17.65 9.64 14.59
CA LEU A 26 18.11 9.00 15.83
C LEU A 26 17.69 7.54 15.99
N ARG A 27 16.68 7.08 15.26
CA ARG A 27 16.23 5.67 15.26
C ARG A 27 17.19 4.77 14.50
N LEU A 28 17.89 5.30 13.51
CA LEU A 28 18.84 4.54 12.71
C LEU A 28 20.14 4.30 13.46
N LYS A 29 20.58 3.07 13.51
CA LYS A 29 21.91 2.72 14.06
C LYS A 29 22.98 3.00 13.02
N VAL A 30 23.94 3.84 13.34
CA VAL A 30 25.02 4.21 12.42
C VAL A 30 26.06 3.08 12.37
N VAL A 31 26.36 2.61 11.16
CA VAL A 31 27.28 1.49 10.93
C VAL A 31 28.21 1.81 9.76
N GLU A 32 29.51 1.73 10.00
CA GLU A 32 30.49 1.86 8.92
C GLU A 32 30.49 0.61 8.07
N LYS A 33 30.42 0.78 6.74
CA LYS A 33 30.38 -0.28 5.75
C LYS A 33 31.27 0.09 4.57
N PRO A 34 32.56 -0.27 4.61
CA PRO A 34 33.52 0.12 3.55
C PRO A 34 33.20 -0.44 2.16
N GLU A 35 32.35 -1.49 2.08
CA GLU A 35 31.98 -2.15 0.84
C GLU A 35 31.00 -1.37 -0.01
N ILE A 36 30.33 -0.36 0.56
CA ILE A 36 29.46 0.54 -0.21
C ILE A 36 30.23 1.80 -0.60
N ASP A 37 29.87 2.41 -1.72
CA ASP A 37 30.58 3.59 -2.22
C ASP A 37 30.21 4.88 -1.44
N THR A 38 29.00 4.94 -0.85
CA THR A 38 28.43 6.18 -0.31
C THR A 38 27.74 5.97 1.04
N ALA A 39 26.41 6.03 1.08
CA ALA A 39 25.58 5.70 2.21
C ALA A 39 24.37 4.87 1.76
N ALA A 40 23.72 4.18 2.70
CA ALA A 40 22.54 3.37 2.44
C ALA A 40 21.73 3.16 3.73
N THR A 41 20.45 2.79 3.60
CA THR A 41 19.62 2.38 4.74
C THR A 41 18.85 1.09 4.44
N ASP A 42 18.59 0.32 5.50
CA ASP A 42 17.70 -0.85 5.50
C ASP A 42 16.46 -0.63 6.39
N GLY A 43 16.25 0.60 6.83
CA GLY A 43 15.18 0.97 7.77
C GLY A 43 15.54 0.81 9.25
N LYS A 44 16.70 0.19 9.59
CA LYS A 44 17.22 0.06 10.96
C LYS A 44 18.60 0.68 11.12
N HIS A 45 19.39 0.60 10.06
CA HIS A 45 20.77 1.06 10.05
C HIS A 45 20.94 2.18 9.05
N LEU A 46 21.82 3.10 9.38
CA LEU A 46 22.43 4.05 8.45
C LEU A 46 23.84 3.55 8.18
N PHE A 47 24.00 2.89 7.05
CA PHE A 47 25.30 2.45 6.57
C PHE A 47 26.04 3.61 5.91
N TYR A 48 27.35 3.69 6.07
CA TYR A 48 28.15 4.74 5.44
C TYR A 48 29.55 4.27 5.10
N ASN A 49 30.10 4.85 4.02
CA ASN A 49 31.51 4.76 3.69
C ASN A 49 32.25 5.96 4.30
N ALA A 50 33.29 5.69 5.08
CA ALA A 50 34.03 6.74 5.78
C ALA A 50 34.75 7.70 4.82
N ASP A 51 35.32 7.19 3.71
CA ASP A 51 36.01 7.99 2.71
C ASP A 51 35.07 8.95 1.98
N PHE A 52 33.84 8.53 1.74
CA PHE A 52 32.80 9.38 1.16
C PHE A 52 32.40 10.50 2.13
N ILE A 53 32.04 10.16 3.36
CA ILE A 53 31.62 11.14 4.38
C ILE A 53 32.71 12.18 4.66
N ASN A 54 33.97 11.76 4.69
CA ASN A 54 35.09 12.68 4.95
C ASN A 54 35.32 13.74 3.84
N LYS A 55 34.75 13.53 2.64
CA LYS A 55 34.78 14.51 1.53
C LYS A 55 33.66 15.54 1.62
N LEU A 56 32.60 15.25 2.37
CA LEU A 56 31.42 16.09 2.45
C LEU A 56 31.62 17.23 3.46
N THR A 57 30.98 18.34 3.19
CA THR A 57 30.76 19.38 4.19
C THR A 57 29.72 18.93 5.21
N ILE A 58 29.62 19.62 6.34
CA ILE A 58 28.61 19.31 7.35
C ILE A 58 27.17 19.48 6.81
N HIS A 59 26.93 20.45 5.91
CA HIS A 59 25.63 20.71 5.34
C HIS A 59 25.22 19.59 4.36
N GLU A 60 26.15 19.14 3.53
CA GLU A 60 25.94 17.98 2.66
C GLU A 60 25.73 16.71 3.45
N THR A 61 26.46 16.51 4.57
CA THR A 61 26.22 15.36 5.46
C THR A 61 24.83 15.42 6.11
N VAL A 62 24.35 16.62 6.46
CA VAL A 62 22.98 16.83 6.96
C VAL A 62 21.95 16.44 5.89
N GLY A 63 22.14 16.90 4.64
CA GLY A 63 21.28 16.55 3.52
C GLY A 63 21.29 15.05 3.22
N LEU A 64 22.46 14.41 3.25
CA LEU A 64 22.59 12.97 3.06
C LEU A 64 21.85 12.17 4.15
N VAL A 65 21.99 12.54 5.42
CA VAL A 65 21.28 11.87 6.52
C VAL A 65 19.77 12.07 6.38
N ALA A 66 19.32 13.27 5.97
CA ALA A 66 17.91 13.52 5.70
C ALA A 66 17.39 12.68 4.53
N HIS A 67 18.19 12.47 3.47
CA HIS A 67 17.86 11.62 2.33
C HIS A 67 17.64 10.16 2.77
N GLU A 68 18.55 9.59 3.54
CA GLU A 68 18.40 8.21 4.04
C GLU A 68 17.17 8.07 4.97
N VAL A 69 16.85 9.10 5.76
CA VAL A 69 15.62 9.14 6.55
C VAL A 69 14.39 9.16 5.66
N MET A 70 14.41 9.91 4.54
CA MET A 70 13.27 9.95 3.62
C MET A 70 13.01 8.62 2.94
N HIS A 71 14.02 7.81 2.64
CA HIS A 71 13.80 6.43 2.19
C HIS A 71 13.00 5.63 3.19
N CYS A 72 13.26 5.82 4.50
CA CYS A 72 12.48 5.16 5.55
C CYS A 72 11.06 5.74 5.67
N VAL A 73 10.91 7.06 5.56
CA VAL A 73 9.60 7.74 5.58
C VAL A 73 8.72 7.27 4.44
N LEU A 74 9.26 7.16 3.22
CA LEU A 74 8.55 6.69 2.03
C LEU A 74 8.50 5.16 1.91
N GLN A 75 9.08 4.45 2.90
CA GLN A 75 9.06 2.98 3.00
C GLN A 75 9.64 2.27 1.77
N HIS A 76 10.63 2.86 1.10
CA HIS A 76 11.18 2.34 -0.15
C HIS A 76 11.74 0.92 -0.03
N MET A 77 12.23 0.50 1.16
CA MET A 77 12.77 -0.83 1.41
C MET A 77 11.69 -1.92 1.52
N THR A 78 10.45 -1.57 1.88
CA THR A 78 9.34 -2.53 2.00
C THR A 78 8.44 -2.49 0.76
N ARG A 79 8.27 -1.32 0.14
CA ARG A 79 7.41 -1.10 -1.03
C ARG A 79 8.01 -1.55 -2.35
N ARG A 80 9.30 -1.92 -2.41
CA ARG A 80 9.94 -2.36 -3.65
C ARG A 80 9.28 -3.58 -4.27
N GLN A 81 8.89 -4.55 -3.46
CA GLN A 81 8.30 -5.82 -3.93
C GLN A 81 9.14 -6.44 -5.07
N ASP A 82 8.51 -6.81 -6.19
CA ASP A 82 9.17 -7.43 -7.36
C ASP A 82 9.76 -6.41 -8.35
N ARG A 83 9.75 -5.11 -8.03
CA ARG A 83 10.29 -4.06 -8.91
C ARG A 83 11.81 -4.18 -9.06
N HIS A 84 12.31 -3.74 -10.22
CA HIS A 84 13.75 -3.76 -10.49
C HIS A 84 14.51 -2.86 -9.48
N PRO A 85 15.46 -3.41 -8.70
CA PRO A 85 16.06 -2.69 -7.56
C PRO A 85 16.68 -1.34 -7.94
N THR A 86 17.43 -1.32 -9.03
CA THR A 86 18.13 -0.11 -9.48
C THR A 86 17.16 0.98 -9.93
N ILE A 87 16.16 0.64 -10.74
CA ILE A 87 15.18 1.63 -11.24
C ILE A 87 14.31 2.14 -10.10
N TRP A 88 13.95 1.26 -9.15
CA TRP A 88 13.21 1.66 -7.95
C TRP A 88 14.00 2.65 -7.08
N ASN A 89 15.29 2.39 -6.92
CA ASN A 89 16.17 3.31 -6.18
C ASN A 89 16.27 4.66 -6.87
N VAL A 90 16.52 4.68 -8.19
CA VAL A 90 16.57 5.90 -9.00
C VAL A 90 15.26 6.70 -8.89
N ALA A 91 14.11 6.03 -8.96
CA ALA A 91 12.80 6.68 -8.80
C ALA A 91 12.63 7.30 -7.40
N GLY A 92 13.06 6.58 -6.36
CA GLY A 92 13.08 7.07 -4.99
C GLY A 92 13.97 8.29 -4.81
N ASP A 93 15.15 8.26 -5.41
CA ASP A 93 16.12 9.36 -5.32
C ASP A 93 15.63 10.63 -5.99
N TYR A 94 15.01 10.55 -7.18
CA TYR A 94 14.38 11.71 -7.83
C TYR A 94 13.33 12.35 -6.94
N LYS A 95 12.42 11.54 -6.37
CA LYS A 95 11.36 12.02 -5.47
C LYS A 95 11.94 12.67 -4.22
N ILE A 96 12.85 11.99 -3.53
CA ILE A 96 13.44 12.45 -2.27
C ILE A 96 14.25 13.73 -2.48
N ASN A 97 15.11 13.77 -3.50
CA ASN A 97 15.98 14.91 -3.74
C ASN A 97 15.19 16.17 -4.07
N GLY A 98 14.13 16.06 -4.87
CA GLY A 98 13.22 17.16 -5.17
C GLY A 98 12.60 17.74 -3.89
N GLU A 99 12.07 16.90 -3.02
CA GLU A 99 11.45 17.31 -1.76
C GLU A 99 12.45 17.96 -0.79
N LEU A 100 13.66 17.40 -0.67
CA LEU A 100 14.70 17.95 0.20
C LEU A 100 15.24 19.30 -0.30
N LEU A 101 15.47 19.44 -1.60
CA LEU A 101 15.90 20.70 -2.19
C LEU A 101 14.85 21.79 -2.03
N SER A 102 13.58 21.50 -2.21
CA SER A 102 12.47 22.45 -1.99
C SER A 102 12.37 22.90 -0.52
N THR A 103 12.80 22.04 0.43
CA THR A 103 12.88 22.35 1.86
C THR A 103 14.15 23.11 2.24
N GLY A 104 15.10 23.29 1.29
CA GLY A 104 16.33 24.06 1.48
C GLY A 104 17.53 23.25 2.01
N PHE A 105 17.47 21.91 1.91
CA PHE A 105 18.64 21.08 2.19
C PHE A 105 19.71 21.23 1.09
N ILE A 106 20.96 21.07 1.49
CA ILE A 106 22.10 21.00 0.58
C ILE A 106 22.48 19.53 0.44
N LEU A 107 22.38 19.01 -0.77
CA LEU A 107 22.71 17.62 -1.09
C LEU A 107 24.14 17.52 -1.62
N PRO A 108 24.80 16.34 -1.46
CA PRO A 108 26.09 16.11 -2.10
C PRO A 108 26.02 16.21 -3.63
N GLU A 109 27.12 16.58 -4.28
CA GLU A 109 27.21 16.59 -5.73
C GLU A 109 27.00 15.19 -6.34
N GLY A 110 26.33 15.12 -7.50
CA GLY A 110 26.07 13.88 -8.23
C GLY A 110 24.79 13.14 -7.79
N GLY A 111 23.93 13.77 -6.97
CA GLY A 111 22.57 13.29 -6.72
C GLY A 111 21.67 13.51 -7.94
N LEU A 112 20.72 12.62 -8.12
CA LEU A 112 19.68 12.75 -9.17
C LEU A 112 18.75 13.91 -8.81
N VAL A 113 18.62 14.86 -9.74
CA VAL A 113 17.73 16.01 -9.58
C VAL A 113 16.94 16.18 -10.88
N ASP A 114 15.63 16.25 -10.77
CA ASP A 114 14.79 16.57 -11.91
C ASP A 114 14.89 18.07 -12.23
N THR A 115 15.69 18.40 -13.23
CA THR A 115 15.92 19.79 -13.67
C THR A 115 14.89 20.26 -14.70
N GLU A 116 14.14 19.34 -15.29
CA GLU A 116 13.18 19.62 -16.35
C GLU A 116 11.73 19.62 -15.84
N GLY A 117 11.49 19.14 -14.61
CA GLY A 117 10.16 19.05 -14.00
C GLY A 117 9.32 17.91 -14.57
N GLU A 118 9.97 16.85 -15.09
CA GLU A 118 9.30 15.69 -15.67
C GLU A 118 8.56 14.85 -14.59
N PHE A 119 9.07 14.89 -13.36
CA PHE A 119 8.58 14.11 -12.21
C PHE A 119 7.91 14.98 -11.14
N ASP A 120 7.68 16.26 -11.40
CA ASP A 120 7.02 17.16 -10.47
C ASP A 120 5.63 16.60 -10.08
N ASN A 121 5.39 16.55 -8.76
CA ASN A 121 4.17 15.99 -8.14
C ASN A 121 3.93 14.49 -8.34
N ASP A 122 4.85 13.77 -8.99
CA ASP A 122 4.74 12.32 -9.11
C ASP A 122 5.05 11.60 -7.79
N THR A 123 4.42 10.44 -7.60
CA THR A 123 4.82 9.48 -6.57
C THR A 123 6.04 8.69 -7.02
N THR A 124 6.74 8.04 -6.10
CA THR A 124 7.87 7.15 -6.45
C THR A 124 7.45 6.07 -7.46
N ASP A 125 6.22 5.55 -7.34
CA ASP A 125 5.68 4.53 -8.24
C ASP A 125 5.47 5.09 -9.66
N ALA A 126 4.92 6.30 -9.77
CA ALA A 126 4.72 6.97 -11.06
C ALA A 126 6.07 7.26 -11.75
N VAL A 127 7.06 7.75 -10.99
CA VAL A 127 8.41 7.96 -11.52
C VAL A 127 9.02 6.65 -12.00
N TYR A 128 8.85 5.54 -11.23
CA TYR A 128 9.33 4.22 -11.63
C TYR A 128 8.74 3.77 -12.96
N VAL A 129 7.43 3.93 -13.16
CA VAL A 129 6.74 3.57 -14.41
C VAL A 129 7.24 4.42 -15.60
N LYS A 130 7.48 5.72 -15.39
CA LYS A 130 8.06 6.60 -16.42
C LYS A 130 9.48 6.18 -16.79
N LEU A 131 10.32 5.87 -15.80
CA LEU A 131 11.69 5.40 -16.01
C LEU A 131 11.73 4.05 -16.75
N LEU A 132 10.81 3.12 -16.48
CA LEU A 132 10.73 1.85 -17.19
C LEU A 132 10.51 2.03 -18.71
N LYS A 133 9.80 3.08 -19.12
CA LYS A 133 9.59 3.36 -20.56
C LYS A 133 10.83 3.90 -21.25
N ASN A 134 11.79 4.45 -20.49
CA ASN A 134 12.99 5.14 -20.98
C ASN A 134 14.30 4.51 -20.48
N VAL A 135 14.33 3.18 -20.30
CA VAL A 135 15.46 2.45 -19.66
C VAL A 135 16.83 2.77 -20.27
N GLU A 136 16.90 3.09 -21.58
CA GLU A 136 18.16 3.40 -22.27
C GLU A 136 18.78 4.75 -21.85
N THR A 137 18.03 5.63 -21.20
CA THR A 137 18.45 7.00 -20.85
C THR A 137 18.54 7.25 -19.34
N ILE A 138 18.41 6.22 -18.51
CA ILE A 138 18.47 6.36 -17.05
C ILE A 138 19.86 6.76 -16.59
N GLU A 139 19.98 7.95 -16.00
CA GLU A 139 21.19 8.36 -15.28
C GLU A 139 21.31 7.56 -13.98
N MET A 140 22.52 7.04 -13.72
CA MET A 140 22.78 6.30 -12.48
C MET A 140 23.23 7.27 -11.39
N PRO A 141 22.66 7.19 -10.17
CA PRO A 141 23.08 8.06 -9.07
C PRO A 141 24.53 7.73 -8.66
N VAL A 142 25.25 8.77 -8.26
CA VAL A 142 26.60 8.63 -7.71
C VAL A 142 26.54 8.24 -6.22
N TRP A 143 25.41 8.51 -5.55
CA TRP A 143 25.18 8.19 -4.15
C TRP A 143 23.68 7.92 -3.89
N GLY A 144 23.39 7.33 -2.73
CA GLY A 144 22.04 6.91 -2.36
C GLY A 144 21.76 5.46 -2.82
N LEU A 145 21.71 4.54 -1.89
CA LEU A 145 21.34 3.15 -2.13
C LEU A 145 20.38 2.69 -1.04
N VAL A 146 19.29 2.06 -1.43
CA VAL A 146 18.38 1.38 -0.49
C VAL A 146 18.71 -0.10 -0.48
N GLN A 147 18.84 -0.67 0.72
CA GLN A 147 18.94 -2.12 0.88
C GLN A 147 17.57 -2.66 1.28
N ASP A 148 17.20 -3.81 0.73
CA ASP A 148 15.93 -4.46 1.08
C ASP A 148 15.84 -4.75 2.57
N ALA A 149 14.65 -4.62 3.13
CA ALA A 149 14.36 -5.00 4.50
C ALA A 149 14.67 -6.50 4.68
N GLY A 150 15.60 -6.83 5.56
CA GLY A 150 16.00 -8.22 5.84
C GLY A 150 17.18 -8.75 5.03
N GLY A 151 17.82 -7.96 4.15
CA GLY A 151 19.07 -8.35 3.48
C GLY A 151 20.21 -8.55 4.48
N ASN A 152 20.66 -9.80 4.69
CA ASN A 152 21.83 -10.21 5.50
C ASN A 152 21.93 -9.70 6.96
N SER A 153 20.86 -9.21 7.57
CA SER A 153 20.90 -8.86 9.00
C SER A 153 20.56 -10.05 9.88
N LEU A 154 21.33 -10.25 10.94
CA LEU A 154 21.12 -11.26 11.99
C LEU A 154 19.79 -11.08 12.77
N GLU A 155 19.04 -10.01 12.49
CA GLU A 155 17.75 -9.67 13.08
C GLU A 155 16.71 -9.48 11.95
N ALA A 156 16.22 -10.58 11.39
CA ALA A 156 15.12 -10.56 10.43
C ALA A 156 13.81 -10.15 11.13
N VAL A 157 13.46 -8.87 11.02
CA VAL A 157 12.09 -8.39 11.31
C VAL A 157 11.29 -8.50 10.02
N SER A 158 10.02 -8.91 10.11
CA SER A 158 9.15 -8.93 8.94
C SER A 158 9.00 -7.50 8.37
N GLY A 159 8.89 -7.37 7.05
CA GLY A 159 8.68 -6.07 6.41
C GLY A 159 7.50 -5.31 7.01
N ALA A 160 6.39 -5.99 7.30
CA ALA A 160 5.20 -5.42 7.91
C ALA A 160 5.45 -4.84 9.32
N GLN A 161 6.28 -5.49 10.15
CA GLN A 161 6.62 -4.96 11.47
C GLN A 161 7.48 -3.70 11.35
N LEU A 162 8.44 -3.68 10.43
CA LEU A 162 9.28 -2.51 10.16
C LEU A 162 8.44 -1.33 9.69
N GLU A 163 7.48 -1.58 8.81
CA GLU A 163 6.53 -0.60 8.28
C GLU A 163 5.69 0.02 9.39
N SER A 164 5.05 -0.80 10.22
CA SER A 164 4.27 -0.34 11.37
C SER A 164 5.12 0.49 12.35
N ASP A 165 6.34 0.05 12.66
CA ASP A 165 7.26 0.76 13.56
C ASP A 165 7.65 2.14 13.00
N TRP A 166 7.80 2.26 11.67
CA TRP A 166 8.07 3.53 11.01
C TRP A 166 6.83 4.44 10.97
N GLN A 167 5.64 3.92 10.71
CA GLN A 167 4.40 4.71 10.74
C GLN A 167 4.19 5.39 12.11
N VAL A 168 4.37 4.64 13.20
CA VAL A 168 4.31 5.18 14.57
C VAL A 168 5.36 6.27 14.77
N ALA A 169 6.60 6.02 14.31
CA ALA A 169 7.69 6.97 14.46
C ALA A 169 7.49 8.27 13.69
N ILE A 170 6.99 8.16 12.45
CA ILE A 170 6.69 9.31 11.58
C ILE A 170 5.62 10.18 12.22
N ASN A 171 4.52 9.59 12.73
CA ASN A 171 3.48 10.30 13.45
C ASN A 171 4.05 11.09 14.65
N GLN A 172 4.83 10.42 15.51
CA GLN A 172 5.44 11.05 16.68
C GLN A 172 6.40 12.20 16.29
N ALA A 173 7.20 12.01 15.26
CA ALA A 173 8.14 13.02 14.78
C ALA A 173 7.42 14.22 14.15
N ALA A 174 6.32 13.97 13.41
CA ALA A 174 5.49 15.00 12.81
C ALA A 174 4.81 15.86 13.87
N GLU A 175 4.18 15.26 14.88
CA GLU A 175 3.54 15.96 15.98
C GLU A 175 4.55 16.82 16.77
N LEU A 176 5.75 16.27 17.04
CA LEU A 176 6.81 17.02 17.69
C LEU A 176 7.25 18.24 16.86
N ALA A 177 7.46 18.07 15.57
CA ALA A 177 7.88 19.14 14.66
C ALA A 177 6.77 20.20 14.48
N LYS A 178 5.49 19.79 14.39
CA LYS A 178 4.32 20.69 14.36
C LYS A 178 4.24 21.54 15.63
N ALA A 179 4.38 20.91 16.80
CA ALA A 179 4.36 21.60 18.08
C ALA A 179 5.46 22.68 18.20
N GLN A 180 6.59 22.52 17.48
CA GLN A 180 7.67 23.49 17.40
C GLN A 180 7.54 24.49 16.23
N GLY A 181 6.50 24.36 15.39
CA GLY A 181 6.33 25.18 14.19
C GLY A 181 7.44 24.98 13.15
N LYS A 182 8.03 23.77 13.10
CA LYS A 182 9.19 23.44 12.26
C LYS A 182 8.94 22.26 11.31
N LEU A 183 7.70 21.91 11.04
CA LEU A 183 7.37 20.92 9.99
C LEU A 183 7.19 21.65 8.67
N PRO A 184 8.01 21.38 7.63
CA PRO A 184 7.83 21.99 6.31
C PRO A 184 6.52 21.53 5.67
N GLY A 185 5.81 22.44 4.98
CA GLY A 185 4.48 22.15 4.44
C GLY A 185 4.46 21.05 3.37
N ASN A 186 5.50 20.98 2.51
CA ASN A 186 5.65 19.90 1.54
C ASN A 186 5.86 18.53 2.22
N ILE A 187 6.64 18.50 3.30
CA ILE A 187 6.84 17.28 4.11
C ILE A 187 5.56 16.91 4.85
N GLU A 188 4.79 17.89 5.34
CA GLU A 188 3.49 17.63 5.97
C GLU A 188 2.50 16.98 5.00
N THR A 189 2.42 17.48 3.76
CA THR A 189 1.59 16.89 2.70
C THR A 189 2.06 15.46 2.39
N LEU A 190 3.35 15.27 2.15
CA LEU A 190 3.94 13.97 1.85
C LEU A 190 3.73 12.94 2.97
N ILE A 191 3.84 13.37 4.23
CA ILE A 191 3.56 12.53 5.40
C ILE A 191 2.07 12.22 5.47
N GLY A 192 1.20 13.16 5.17
CA GLY A 192 -0.25 12.95 5.10
C GLY A 192 -0.60 11.80 4.17
N ASP A 193 0.05 11.73 3.01
CA ASP A 193 -0.12 10.63 2.06
C ASP A 193 0.45 9.29 2.58
N VAL A 194 1.57 9.32 3.29
CA VAL A 194 2.20 8.11 3.86
C VAL A 194 1.50 7.62 5.13
N LEU A 195 0.98 8.54 5.95
CA LEU A 195 0.32 8.24 7.23
C LEU A 195 -1.20 8.05 7.10
N GLN A 196 -1.80 8.43 6.00
CA GLN A 196 -3.11 7.85 5.71
C GLN A 196 -2.88 6.34 5.75
N PRO A 197 -3.53 5.61 6.67
CA PRO A 197 -3.42 4.18 6.59
C PRO A 197 -3.81 3.86 5.15
N LEU A 198 -2.88 3.33 4.38
CA LEU A 198 -3.24 2.31 3.43
C LEU A 198 -3.96 1.32 4.34
N VAL A 199 -5.27 1.46 4.43
CA VAL A 199 -6.07 0.38 4.97
C VAL A 199 -5.60 -0.74 4.09
N ASP A 200 -4.80 -1.65 4.69
CA ASP A 200 -4.50 -2.89 4.00
C ASP A 200 -5.87 -3.53 3.88
N TRP A 201 -6.56 -3.14 2.79
CA TRP A 201 -7.92 -3.59 2.49
C TRP A 201 -7.98 -5.12 2.54
N ARG A 202 -6.82 -5.82 2.39
CA ARG A 202 -6.67 -7.25 2.62
C ARG A 202 -6.88 -7.62 4.08
N GLN A 203 -6.42 -6.80 5.02
CA GLN A 203 -6.69 -6.99 6.45
C GLN A 203 -8.15 -6.71 6.82
N VAL A 204 -8.86 -5.92 6.03
CA VAL A 204 -10.31 -5.70 6.20
C VAL A 204 -11.12 -6.78 5.48
N LEU A 205 -10.76 -7.12 4.24
CA LEU A 205 -11.42 -8.17 3.48
C LEU A 205 -11.31 -9.55 4.14
N TRP A 206 -10.15 -9.89 4.66
CA TRP A 206 -9.94 -11.18 5.31
C TRP A 206 -10.88 -11.44 6.50
N PRO A 207 -10.98 -10.55 7.52
CA PRO A 207 -11.97 -10.70 8.59
C PRO A 207 -13.42 -10.64 8.07
N PHE A 208 -13.69 -9.83 7.06
CA PHE A 208 -15.00 -9.70 6.45
C PHE A 208 -15.48 -11.06 5.90
N PHE A 209 -14.65 -11.73 5.12
CA PHE A 209 -14.98 -13.06 4.59
C PHE A 209 -14.91 -14.17 5.65
N THR A 210 -13.97 -14.14 6.59
CA THR A 210 -13.82 -15.18 7.61
C THR A 210 -14.81 -15.04 8.77
N ASN A 211 -15.29 -13.85 9.08
CA ASN A 211 -16.28 -13.63 10.15
C ASN A 211 -17.69 -14.00 9.67
N THR A 212 -18.00 -13.77 8.40
CA THR A 212 -19.31 -14.13 7.82
C THR A 212 -19.51 -15.64 7.79
N SER A 213 -18.43 -16.43 7.60
CA SER A 213 -18.49 -17.89 7.54
C SER A 213 -18.56 -18.60 8.91
N ARG A 214 -18.50 -17.88 10.04
CA ARG A 214 -18.34 -18.48 11.39
C ARG A 214 -19.62 -18.70 12.18
N ASP A 215 -20.78 -18.22 11.76
CA ASP A 215 -21.96 -18.19 12.62
C ASP A 215 -23.05 -19.25 12.34
N GLU A 216 -22.87 -20.20 11.44
CA GLU A 216 -23.88 -21.24 11.24
C GLU A 216 -23.51 -22.60 11.83
N TYR A 217 -24.22 -22.97 12.90
CA TYR A 217 -24.31 -24.36 13.37
C TYR A 217 -25.21 -25.18 12.42
N THR A 218 -24.60 -26.03 11.59
CA THR A 218 -25.40 -26.92 10.74
C THR A 218 -25.79 -28.21 11.44
N TRP A 219 -27.10 -28.52 11.38
CA TRP A 219 -27.63 -29.81 11.80
C TRP A 219 -27.55 -30.88 10.72
N ARG A 220 -27.12 -30.53 9.51
CA ARG A 220 -27.00 -31.47 8.39
C ARG A 220 -25.90 -32.52 8.57
N LYS A 221 -24.85 -32.20 9.32
CA LYS A 221 -23.78 -33.15 9.67
C LYS A 221 -23.53 -33.03 11.18
N PRO A 222 -23.99 -34.01 11.98
CA PRO A 222 -23.75 -33.98 13.42
C PRO A 222 -22.27 -34.14 13.75
N ASN A 223 -21.86 -33.52 14.84
CA ASN A 223 -20.48 -33.60 15.32
C ASN A 223 -20.11 -35.05 15.67
N ARG A 224 -19.21 -35.65 14.90
CA ARG A 224 -18.82 -37.06 15.01
C ARG A 224 -18.22 -37.41 16.36
N ALA A 225 -17.68 -36.47 17.10
CA ALA A 225 -17.08 -36.71 18.43
C ALA A 225 -18.14 -37.10 19.48
N TYR A 226 -19.39 -36.70 19.33
CA TYR A 226 -20.47 -36.90 20.30
C TYR A 226 -21.50 -37.97 19.86
N ILE A 227 -21.42 -38.46 18.62
CA ILE A 227 -22.32 -39.50 18.11
C ILE A 227 -22.18 -40.79 18.93
N SER A 228 -20.99 -41.07 19.51
CA SER A 228 -20.73 -42.23 20.33
C SER A 228 -21.37 -42.17 21.74
N GLU A 229 -21.86 -41.00 22.13
CA GLU A 229 -22.50 -40.75 23.42
C GLU A 229 -24.03 -40.54 23.30
N ASP A 230 -24.62 -40.87 22.10
CA ASP A 230 -26.01 -40.66 21.73
C ASP A 230 -26.46 -39.16 21.79
N GLU A 231 -25.53 -38.23 21.80
CA GLU A 231 -25.79 -36.82 21.73
C GLU A 231 -25.65 -36.28 20.30
N TYR A 232 -26.77 -35.73 19.75
CA TYR A 232 -26.83 -35.09 18.46
C TYR A 232 -26.52 -33.60 18.62
N LEU A 233 -25.26 -33.21 18.54
CA LEU A 233 -24.85 -31.81 18.57
C LEU A 233 -24.55 -31.32 17.13
N PRO A 234 -24.88 -30.06 16.81
CA PRO A 234 -24.52 -29.49 15.52
C PRO A 234 -23.01 -29.40 15.41
N SER A 235 -22.46 -29.65 14.21
CA SER A 235 -21.06 -29.41 13.98
C SER A 235 -20.85 -28.00 13.43
N MET A 236 -19.78 -27.36 13.84
CA MET A 236 -19.22 -26.23 13.10
C MET A 236 -18.52 -26.83 11.87
N TYR A 237 -19.10 -26.62 10.71
CA TYR A 237 -18.51 -27.07 9.44
C TYR A 237 -18.38 -25.86 8.53
N ASN A 238 -17.16 -25.36 8.43
CA ASN A 238 -16.76 -24.57 7.25
C ASN A 238 -15.25 -24.69 7.05
N GLU A 239 -14.88 -25.43 6.03
CA GLU A 239 -13.53 -25.43 5.46
C GLU A 239 -13.45 -24.49 4.23
N SER A 240 -14.58 -23.95 3.76
CA SER A 240 -14.65 -23.00 2.63
C SER A 240 -15.62 -21.86 2.94
N CYS A 241 -15.28 -20.67 2.50
CA CYS A 241 -16.21 -19.54 2.44
C CYS A 241 -17.30 -19.85 1.41
N GLY A 242 -18.58 -19.50 1.68
CA GLY A 242 -19.69 -19.80 0.75
C GLY A 242 -19.65 -18.96 -0.53
N THR A 243 -20.83 -18.52 -1.01
CA THR A 243 -20.92 -17.70 -2.21
C THR A 243 -20.55 -16.26 -1.95
N ILE A 244 -19.57 -15.73 -2.69
CA ILE A 244 -19.15 -14.33 -2.64
C ILE A 244 -19.62 -13.62 -3.91
N ALA A 245 -20.28 -12.47 -3.74
CA ALA A 245 -20.60 -11.57 -4.82
C ALA A 245 -19.56 -10.47 -4.97
N ILE A 246 -19.19 -10.14 -6.20
CA ILE A 246 -18.26 -9.08 -6.54
C ILE A 246 -18.93 -8.19 -7.57
N CYS A 247 -19.21 -6.95 -7.20
CA CYS A 247 -19.75 -5.95 -8.12
C CYS A 247 -18.62 -5.01 -8.56
N VAL A 248 -18.57 -4.74 -9.84
CA VAL A 248 -17.59 -3.86 -10.45
C VAL A 248 -18.33 -2.73 -11.17
N ASP A 249 -18.07 -1.50 -10.74
CA ASP A 249 -18.55 -0.32 -11.43
C ASP A 249 -17.82 -0.17 -12.78
N THR A 250 -18.59 -0.26 -13.86
CA THR A 250 -18.09 -0.14 -15.23
C THR A 250 -18.46 1.21 -15.85
N SER A 251 -18.80 2.20 -15.02
CA SER A 251 -19.13 3.56 -15.45
C SER A 251 -17.95 4.26 -16.15
N GLY A 252 -18.22 5.32 -16.87
CA GLY A 252 -17.21 6.03 -17.64
C GLY A 252 -16.13 6.74 -16.82
N SER A 253 -16.35 6.92 -15.50
CA SER A 253 -15.40 7.50 -14.56
C SER A 253 -14.31 6.51 -14.13
N VAL A 254 -14.58 5.19 -14.17
CA VAL A 254 -13.64 4.15 -13.80
C VAL A 254 -12.75 3.76 -14.99
N SER A 255 -11.43 3.88 -14.86
CA SER A 255 -10.47 3.56 -15.93
C SER A 255 -10.18 2.06 -16.05
N ASP A 256 -9.66 1.62 -17.21
CA ASP A 256 -9.26 0.21 -17.41
C ASP A 256 -8.14 -0.20 -16.46
N ALA A 257 -7.25 0.71 -16.08
CA ALA A 257 -6.18 0.46 -15.12
C ALA A 257 -6.75 0.17 -13.71
N GLU A 258 -7.79 0.91 -13.30
CA GLU A 258 -8.51 0.67 -12.05
C GLU A 258 -9.19 -0.69 -12.05
N LEU A 259 -9.88 -1.04 -13.12
CA LEU A 259 -10.51 -2.36 -13.27
C LEU A 259 -9.50 -3.51 -13.18
N HIS A 260 -8.34 -3.37 -13.81
CA HIS A 260 -7.28 -4.38 -13.72
C HIS A 260 -6.70 -4.48 -12.31
N GLN A 261 -6.52 -3.37 -11.63
CA GLN A 261 -6.04 -3.38 -10.24
C GLN A 261 -7.08 -4.05 -9.34
N PHE A 262 -8.34 -3.65 -9.43
CA PHE A 262 -9.46 -4.28 -8.70
C PHE A 262 -9.46 -5.79 -8.89
N TRP A 263 -9.36 -6.24 -10.13
CA TRP A 263 -9.35 -7.67 -10.42
C TRP A 263 -8.17 -8.41 -9.78
N SER A 264 -6.97 -7.85 -9.87
CA SER A 264 -5.77 -8.47 -9.29
C SER A 264 -5.88 -8.66 -7.77
N GLU A 265 -6.53 -7.71 -7.10
CA GLU A 265 -6.75 -7.75 -5.67
C GLU A 265 -7.83 -8.76 -5.26
N ILE A 266 -8.92 -8.83 -6.01
CA ILE A 266 -9.96 -9.84 -5.82
C ILE A 266 -9.38 -11.25 -5.98
N VAL A 267 -8.57 -11.47 -7.02
CA VAL A 267 -7.90 -12.74 -7.26
C VAL A 267 -7.00 -13.13 -6.09
N ALA A 268 -6.27 -12.17 -5.50
CA ALA A 268 -5.41 -12.43 -4.35
C ALA A 268 -6.22 -12.90 -3.14
N VAL A 269 -7.33 -12.23 -2.83
CA VAL A 269 -8.21 -12.59 -1.71
C VAL A 269 -8.89 -13.93 -1.95
N ALA A 270 -9.43 -14.15 -3.13
CA ALA A 270 -10.14 -15.39 -3.44
C ALA A 270 -9.23 -16.63 -3.44
N LYS A 271 -7.95 -16.49 -3.84
CA LYS A 271 -6.95 -17.56 -3.70
C LYS A 271 -6.70 -17.94 -2.25
N GLU A 272 -6.82 -16.99 -1.35
CA GLU A 272 -6.55 -17.18 0.07
C GLU A 272 -7.80 -17.69 0.82
N THR A 273 -8.99 -17.15 0.48
CA THR A 273 -10.27 -17.52 1.13
C THR A 273 -10.94 -18.76 0.55
N GLN A 274 -10.61 -19.15 -0.69
CA GLN A 274 -11.15 -20.31 -1.41
C GLN A 274 -12.68 -20.41 -1.32
N PRO A 275 -13.43 -19.41 -1.81
CA PRO A 275 -14.88 -19.44 -1.76
C PRO A 275 -15.46 -20.59 -2.60
N SER A 276 -16.63 -21.11 -2.19
CA SER A 276 -17.32 -22.18 -2.90
C SER A 276 -17.84 -21.72 -4.27
N LYS A 277 -18.22 -20.45 -4.39
CA LYS A 277 -18.69 -19.82 -5.63
C LYS A 277 -18.36 -18.33 -5.62
N ILE A 278 -18.02 -17.80 -6.78
CA ILE A 278 -17.85 -16.36 -7.00
C ILE A 278 -18.83 -15.93 -8.09
N ILE A 279 -19.58 -14.87 -7.83
CA ILE A 279 -20.46 -14.20 -8.79
C ILE A 279 -19.87 -12.81 -9.01
N CYS A 280 -19.49 -12.49 -10.24
CA CYS A 280 -18.97 -11.16 -10.58
C CYS A 280 -19.94 -10.46 -11.52
N VAL A 281 -20.36 -9.24 -11.15
CA VAL A 281 -21.34 -8.44 -11.88
C VAL A 281 -20.70 -7.11 -12.29
N GLY A 282 -20.60 -6.88 -13.59
CA GLY A 282 -20.27 -5.57 -14.17
C GLY A 282 -21.53 -4.73 -14.35
N CYS A 283 -21.57 -3.56 -13.71
CA CYS A 283 -22.73 -2.68 -13.72
C CYS A 283 -22.34 -1.23 -13.94
N ASP A 284 -23.04 -0.53 -14.83
CA ASP A 284 -23.03 0.92 -14.94
C ASP A 284 -24.40 1.50 -14.52
N THR A 285 -25.27 1.91 -15.41
CA THR A 285 -26.69 2.20 -15.14
C THR A 285 -27.57 0.95 -15.20
N GLN A 286 -27.03 -0.14 -15.70
CA GLN A 286 -27.64 -1.44 -15.82
C GLN A 286 -26.57 -2.53 -15.70
N VAL A 287 -26.97 -3.76 -15.46
CA VAL A 287 -26.05 -4.90 -15.49
C VAL A 287 -25.66 -5.18 -16.94
N ASN A 288 -24.36 -5.14 -17.21
CA ASN A 288 -23.80 -5.36 -18.54
C ASN A 288 -23.19 -6.76 -18.66
N ASP A 289 -22.53 -7.24 -17.61
CA ASP A 289 -21.80 -8.50 -17.62
C ASP A 289 -22.04 -9.26 -16.31
N ILE A 290 -22.17 -10.59 -16.42
CA ILE A 290 -22.28 -11.51 -15.28
C ILE A 290 -21.35 -12.68 -15.53
N PHE A 291 -20.50 -12.97 -14.56
CA PHE A 291 -19.59 -14.11 -14.58
C PHE A 291 -19.77 -14.93 -13.31
N GLU A 292 -19.76 -16.26 -13.45
CA GLU A 292 -19.89 -17.18 -12.31
C GLU A 292 -18.78 -18.22 -12.37
N TRP A 293 -18.13 -18.46 -11.23
CA TRP A 293 -17.09 -19.48 -11.08
C TRP A 293 -17.36 -20.33 -9.84
N GLY A 294 -17.25 -21.66 -9.99
CA GLY A 294 -17.34 -22.63 -8.89
C GLY A 294 -15.96 -23.01 -8.34
N GLU A 295 -15.94 -23.81 -7.26
CA GLU A 295 -14.71 -24.26 -6.56
C GLU A 295 -13.64 -24.90 -7.46
N ALA A 296 -14.03 -25.54 -8.55
CA ALA A 296 -13.13 -26.26 -9.46
C ALA A 296 -12.60 -25.38 -10.60
N GLU A 297 -13.04 -24.13 -10.69
CA GLU A 297 -12.72 -23.25 -11.81
C GLU A 297 -11.63 -22.25 -11.42
N ASN A 298 -10.61 -22.16 -12.26
CA ASN A 298 -9.51 -21.21 -12.08
C ASN A 298 -9.91 -19.83 -12.64
N PHE A 299 -10.77 -19.09 -11.96
CA PHE A 299 -11.25 -17.77 -12.40
C PHE A 299 -10.12 -16.73 -12.51
N TRP A 300 -8.95 -16.99 -11.92
CA TRP A 300 -7.77 -16.12 -11.98
C TRP A 300 -6.93 -16.29 -13.24
N GLU A 301 -7.19 -17.27 -14.10
CA GLU A 301 -6.37 -17.52 -15.29
C GLU A 301 -6.64 -16.51 -16.41
N GLU A 302 -7.89 -16.08 -16.55
CA GLU A 302 -8.27 -15.07 -17.53
C GLU A 302 -9.14 -13.98 -16.87
N PRO A 303 -8.68 -12.72 -16.78
CA PRO A 303 -9.49 -11.64 -16.24
C PRO A 303 -10.72 -11.41 -17.13
N PRO A 304 -11.91 -11.20 -16.54
CA PRO A 304 -13.11 -10.91 -17.32
C PRO A 304 -12.95 -9.58 -18.05
N THR A 305 -13.50 -9.50 -19.24
CA THR A 305 -13.58 -8.24 -19.98
C THR A 305 -14.92 -7.60 -19.68
N PHE A 306 -14.92 -6.48 -18.98
CA PHE A 306 -16.12 -5.73 -18.67
C PHE A 306 -16.52 -4.83 -19.82
N THR A 307 -17.83 -4.79 -20.08
CA THR A 307 -18.45 -3.84 -21.00
C THR A 307 -19.22 -2.78 -20.19
N GLY A 308 -19.51 -1.64 -20.80
CA GLY A 308 -20.20 -0.53 -20.13
C GLY A 308 -19.65 0.80 -20.60
N ARG A 309 -19.48 1.76 -19.72
CA ARG A 309 -19.05 3.16 -19.92
C ARG A 309 -20.22 4.15 -19.91
N GLY A 310 -21.34 3.75 -19.32
CA GLY A 310 -22.49 4.61 -19.07
C GLY A 310 -22.34 5.50 -17.83
N GLY A 311 -23.48 5.91 -17.27
CA GLY A 311 -23.55 6.51 -15.94
C GLY A 311 -23.41 5.46 -14.83
N THR A 312 -23.76 5.78 -13.58
CA THR A 312 -23.59 4.90 -12.41
C THR A 312 -24.91 4.70 -11.70
N ALA A 313 -25.29 3.43 -11.45
CA ALA A 313 -26.37 3.02 -10.57
C ALA A 313 -25.99 1.69 -9.90
N PHE A 314 -26.13 1.60 -8.59
CA PHE A 314 -25.68 0.41 -7.84
C PHE A 314 -26.81 -0.61 -7.63
N SER A 315 -28.06 -0.13 -7.55
CA SER A 315 -29.22 -0.98 -7.28
C SER A 315 -29.46 -2.13 -8.28
N PRO A 316 -29.13 -2.01 -9.59
CA PRO A 316 -29.34 -3.12 -10.53
C PRO A 316 -28.42 -4.31 -10.26
N ALA A 317 -27.19 -4.05 -9.78
CA ALA A 317 -26.24 -5.13 -9.48
C ALA A 317 -26.74 -6.01 -8.33
N PHE A 318 -27.23 -5.42 -7.25
CA PHE A 318 -27.78 -6.18 -6.11
C PHE A 318 -28.96 -7.04 -6.49
N LYS A 319 -29.89 -6.52 -7.30
CA LYS A 319 -31.03 -7.28 -7.82
C LYS A 319 -30.60 -8.47 -8.68
N ALA A 320 -29.60 -8.29 -9.53
CA ALA A 320 -29.09 -9.36 -10.36
C ALA A 320 -28.42 -10.46 -9.53
N ILE A 321 -27.67 -10.11 -8.47
CA ILE A 321 -27.05 -11.07 -7.57
C ILE A 321 -28.12 -11.90 -6.85
N GLU A 322 -29.14 -11.27 -6.30
CA GLU A 322 -30.25 -11.93 -5.60
C GLU A 322 -31.08 -12.86 -6.53
N GLU A 323 -31.16 -12.55 -7.83
CA GLU A 323 -31.82 -13.43 -8.83
C GLU A 323 -30.95 -14.67 -9.16
N ILE A 324 -29.62 -14.62 -8.99
CA ILE A 324 -28.71 -15.72 -9.32
C ILE A 324 -28.54 -16.69 -8.15
N ASP A 325 -28.45 -16.19 -6.92
CA ASP A 325 -28.20 -17.00 -5.74
C ASP A 325 -28.85 -16.37 -4.51
N ASP A 326 -29.64 -17.14 -3.77
CA ASP A 326 -30.32 -16.69 -2.55
C ASP A 326 -29.41 -16.81 -1.31
N ASP A 327 -28.23 -17.43 -1.43
CA ASP A 327 -27.34 -17.76 -0.31
C ASP A 327 -25.99 -17.03 -0.43
N ILE A 328 -26.06 -15.71 -0.58
CA ILE A 328 -24.88 -14.85 -0.65
C ILE A 328 -24.35 -14.61 0.76
N GLU A 329 -23.09 -14.96 1.02
CA GLU A 329 -22.46 -14.69 2.31
C GLU A 329 -21.93 -13.27 2.44
N ALA A 330 -21.41 -12.70 1.37
CA ALA A 330 -20.87 -11.34 1.38
C ALA A 330 -20.81 -10.75 -0.04
N CYS A 331 -20.84 -9.41 -0.11
CA CYS A 331 -20.67 -8.68 -1.37
C CYS A 331 -19.53 -7.65 -1.23
N VAL A 332 -18.67 -7.58 -2.23
CA VAL A 332 -17.67 -6.50 -2.38
C VAL A 332 -18.06 -5.68 -3.61
N TYR A 333 -18.23 -4.38 -3.42
CA TYR A 333 -18.53 -3.44 -4.50
C TYR A 333 -17.37 -2.50 -4.75
N LEU A 334 -16.83 -2.52 -5.96
CA LEU A 334 -15.67 -1.73 -6.42
C LEU A 334 -16.19 -0.57 -7.27
N THR A 335 -15.99 0.69 -6.83
CA THR A 335 -16.58 1.89 -7.44
C THR A 335 -15.84 3.15 -7.02
N ASP A 336 -16.10 4.27 -7.69
CA ASP A 336 -15.74 5.61 -7.24
C ASP A 336 -16.83 6.27 -6.37
N LEU A 337 -17.95 5.56 -6.09
CA LEU A 337 -19.13 6.05 -5.37
C LEU A 337 -19.82 7.25 -6.03
N GLY A 338 -19.66 7.43 -7.33
CA GLY A 338 -20.18 8.56 -8.10
C GLY A 338 -21.70 8.56 -8.38
N SER A 339 -22.51 7.97 -7.50
CA SER A 339 -23.98 7.88 -7.65
C SER A 339 -24.71 7.95 -6.32
N ASP A 340 -25.97 8.40 -6.36
CA ASP A 340 -26.90 8.39 -5.22
C ASP A 340 -27.84 7.16 -5.23
N ASP A 341 -27.78 6.31 -6.26
CA ASP A 341 -28.64 5.12 -6.38
C ASP A 341 -27.98 3.88 -5.75
N PHE A 342 -28.02 3.78 -4.44
CA PHE A 342 -27.49 2.63 -3.68
C PHE A 342 -28.48 1.48 -3.57
N GLY A 343 -29.78 1.70 -3.82
CA GLY A 343 -30.83 0.73 -3.55
C GLY A 343 -31.09 0.50 -2.06
N ASP A 344 -31.86 -0.56 -1.78
CA ASP A 344 -32.11 -0.99 -0.41
C ASP A 344 -30.92 -1.82 0.12
N GLU A 345 -30.62 -1.72 1.42
CA GLU A 345 -29.56 -2.50 2.06
C GLU A 345 -29.92 -4.00 2.01
N PRO A 346 -29.07 -4.88 1.41
CA PRO A 346 -29.32 -6.30 1.34
C PRO A 346 -29.16 -6.97 2.72
N GLN A 347 -29.57 -8.23 2.84
CA GLN A 347 -29.47 -8.97 4.12
C GLN A 347 -28.06 -9.51 4.41
N TYR A 348 -27.18 -9.53 3.41
CA TYR A 348 -25.80 -9.93 3.53
C TYR A 348 -24.89 -8.69 3.70
N PRO A 349 -23.74 -8.82 4.36
CA PRO A 349 -22.82 -7.72 4.54
C PRO A 349 -22.23 -7.26 3.20
N VAL A 350 -22.10 -5.92 3.05
CA VAL A 350 -21.52 -5.29 1.86
C VAL A 350 -20.32 -4.45 2.25
N LEU A 351 -19.22 -4.67 1.52
CA LEU A 351 -18.02 -3.88 1.58
C LEU A 351 -17.87 -3.03 0.32
N TRP A 352 -17.94 -1.72 0.49
CA TRP A 352 -17.70 -0.75 -0.56
C TRP A 352 -16.20 -0.42 -0.62
N VAL A 353 -15.57 -0.70 -1.75
CA VAL A 353 -14.17 -0.35 -2.00
C VAL A 353 -14.16 0.82 -2.96
N SER A 354 -13.90 2.01 -2.44
CA SER A 354 -13.96 3.26 -3.20
C SER A 354 -12.58 3.76 -3.59
N THR A 355 -12.48 4.34 -4.79
CA THR A 355 -11.30 5.11 -5.24
C THR A 355 -11.39 6.58 -4.83
N ASP A 356 -12.58 7.09 -4.48
CA ASP A 356 -12.76 8.45 -3.97
C ASP A 356 -12.82 8.47 -2.44
N LYS A 357 -11.87 9.17 -1.82
CA LYS A 357 -11.74 9.30 -0.35
C LYS A 357 -12.77 10.24 0.28
N THR A 358 -13.49 11.02 -0.52
CA THR A 358 -14.42 12.04 -0.03
C THR A 358 -15.85 11.55 0.11
N LEU A 359 -16.18 10.43 -0.55
CA LEU A 359 -17.52 9.85 -0.59
C LEU A 359 -17.61 8.64 0.34
N GLN A 360 -18.79 8.43 0.92
CA GLN A 360 -19.10 7.28 1.76
C GLN A 360 -20.47 6.73 1.40
N ALA A 361 -20.58 5.41 1.34
CA ALA A 361 -21.86 4.75 1.10
C ALA A 361 -22.82 4.95 2.30
N PRO A 362 -24.13 5.02 2.06
CA PRO A 362 -25.13 5.24 3.11
C PRO A 362 -25.33 4.05 4.05
N TRP A 363 -24.91 2.85 3.64
CA TRP A 363 -24.97 1.59 4.38
C TRP A 363 -23.81 0.68 3.98
N GLY A 364 -23.57 -0.38 4.76
CA GLY A 364 -22.42 -1.24 4.60
C GLY A 364 -21.14 -0.61 5.15
N GLU A 365 -20.00 -1.29 4.97
CA GLU A 365 -18.67 -0.78 5.35
C GLU A 365 -18.01 -0.16 4.13
N THR A 366 -17.45 1.04 4.24
CA THR A 366 -16.72 1.72 3.14
C THR A 366 -15.23 1.77 3.47
N ILE A 367 -14.42 1.25 2.57
CA ILE A 367 -12.96 1.35 2.61
C ILE A 367 -12.46 2.06 1.35
N TYR A 368 -11.27 2.65 1.44
CA TYR A 368 -10.69 3.39 0.34
C TYR A 368 -9.47 2.68 -0.20
N MET A 369 -9.43 2.50 -1.51
CA MET A 369 -8.30 1.92 -2.21
C MET A 369 -7.54 3.02 -2.95
N GLU A 370 -6.23 3.11 -2.69
CA GLU A 370 -5.37 3.94 -3.53
C GLU A 370 -5.02 3.20 -4.80
N LEU A 371 -5.23 3.88 -5.91
CA LEU A 371 -4.80 3.37 -7.19
C LEU A 371 -3.27 3.48 -7.26
N THR A 372 -2.61 2.38 -7.49
CA THR A 372 -1.20 2.41 -7.88
C THR A 372 -1.14 2.83 -9.34
N SER A 373 -1.05 4.16 -9.55
CA SER A 373 -0.84 4.75 -10.88
C SER A 373 0.53 4.40 -11.44
#